data_67e83eb747be2008f8047d292f97d273
#
_entry.id   67e83eb747be2008f8047d292f97d273
#
_cell.length_a   1.000
_cell.length_b   1.000
_cell.length_c   1.000
_cell.angle_alpha   90.00
_cell.angle_beta   90.00
_cell.angle_gamma   90.00
#
_symmetry.space_group_name_H-M   'P 1'
#
loop_
_entity.id
_entity.type
_entity.pdbx_description
1 polymer ?
#
loop_
_entity_poly.entity_id
_entity_poly.type
_entity_poly.pdbx_seq_one_letter_code
_entity_poly.pdbx_strand_id
1 'polypeptide(L)'
;MYNLIYSEEVDRDLTAIFNYIAEDSEIRASEYLGKIEACILHLQKNPELGRIGKYPELQRLGVRVLPFENYLILYTISEKNQSVSILRVIHGSINYKRLF
;
A
#
# COMPACT_ATOMS: atom_id res chain seq x y z
N MET A 1 7.99 12.43 -12.45
CA MET A 1 7.71 11.68 -11.21
C MET A 1 6.21 11.63 -10.96
N TYR A 2 5.68 10.47 -10.60
CA TYR A 2 4.25 10.32 -10.34
C TYR A 2 3.88 10.92 -8.99
N ASN A 3 2.70 11.52 -8.91
CA ASN A 3 2.15 12.02 -7.65
C ASN A 3 1.53 10.86 -6.87
N LEU A 4 1.73 10.84 -5.56
CA LEU A 4 1.13 9.85 -4.68
C LEU A 4 -0.19 10.38 -4.13
N ILE A 5 -1.23 9.56 -4.18
CA ILE A 5 -2.54 9.87 -3.62
C ILE A 5 -2.87 8.76 -2.62
N TYR A 6 -3.18 9.15 -1.38
CA TYR A 6 -3.53 8.22 -0.32
C TYR A 6 -5.03 8.21 -0.12
N SER A 7 -5.63 7.01 -0.14
CA SER A 7 -7.06 6.86 0.16
C SER A 7 -7.32 7.06 1.66
N GLU A 8 -8.58 7.29 2.02
CA GLU A 8 -8.96 7.33 3.44
C GLU A 8 -8.73 5.98 4.11
N GLU A 9 -8.99 4.89 3.36
CA GLU A 9 -8.81 3.53 3.88
C GLU A 9 -7.35 3.26 4.22
N VAL A 10 -6.42 3.72 3.38
CA VAL A 10 -5.00 3.49 3.66
C VAL A 10 -4.52 4.29 4.86
N ASP A 11 -5.06 5.47 5.08
CA ASP A 11 -4.73 6.24 6.29
C ASP A 11 -5.16 5.47 7.53
N ARG A 12 -6.34 4.86 7.50
CA ARG A 12 -6.81 4.01 8.60
C ARG A 12 -5.95 2.77 8.76
N ASP A 13 -5.55 2.16 7.64
CA ASP A 13 -4.67 0.98 7.68
C ASP A 13 -3.35 1.31 8.37
N LEU A 14 -2.71 2.42 7.97
CA LEU A 14 -1.43 2.82 8.55
C LEU A 14 -1.56 3.18 10.03
N THR A 15 -2.64 3.85 10.40
CA THR A 15 -2.92 4.17 11.80
C THR A 15 -3.08 2.90 12.63
N ALA A 16 -3.79 1.91 12.10
CA ALA A 16 -3.99 0.64 12.79
C ALA A 16 -2.67 -0.11 12.98
N ILE A 17 -1.82 -0.12 11.96
CA ILE A 17 -0.49 -0.74 12.06
C ILE A 17 0.34 -0.03 13.11
N PHE A 18 0.34 1.31 13.10
CA PHE A 18 1.06 2.09 14.10
C PHE A 18 0.59 1.74 15.51
N ASN A 19 -0.71 1.80 15.74
CA ASN A 19 -1.28 1.55 17.08
C ASN A 19 -0.95 0.15 17.58
N TYR A 20 -0.99 -0.84 16.70
CA TYR A 20 -0.67 -2.21 17.06
C TYR A 20 0.79 -2.33 17.56
N ILE A 21 1.73 -1.75 16.82
CA ILE A 21 3.15 -1.82 17.19
C ILE A 21 3.43 -0.93 18.40
N ALA A 22 2.75 0.21 18.50
CA ALA A 22 2.94 1.17 19.59
C ALA A 22 2.52 0.63 20.95
N GLU A 23 1.71 -0.42 20.99
CA GLU A 23 1.40 -1.10 22.25
C GLU A 23 2.67 -1.57 22.96
N ASP A 24 3.68 -1.99 22.19
CA ASP A 24 4.98 -2.38 22.73
C ASP A 24 5.97 -1.21 22.73
N SER A 25 6.00 -0.42 21.65
CA SER A 25 7.00 0.64 21.50
C SER A 25 6.56 1.65 20.44
N GLU A 26 6.34 2.89 20.84
CA GLU A 26 6.03 3.98 19.91
C GLU A 26 7.22 4.27 18.99
N ILE A 27 8.44 4.12 19.49
CA ILE A 27 9.65 4.33 18.68
C ILE A 27 9.69 3.32 17.54
N ARG A 28 9.45 2.04 17.84
CA ARG A 28 9.42 1.00 16.81
C ARG A 28 8.29 1.23 15.82
N ALA A 29 7.13 1.69 16.31
CA ALA A 29 6.00 1.98 15.45
C ALA A 29 6.35 3.06 14.44
N SER A 30 6.97 4.16 14.89
CA SER A 30 7.39 5.25 14.01
C SER A 30 8.42 4.77 12.99
N GLU A 31 9.40 3.98 13.42
CA GLU A 31 10.43 3.45 12.52
C GLU A 31 9.82 2.54 11.46
N TYR A 32 8.89 1.67 11.87
CA TYR A 32 8.25 0.73 10.95
C TYR A 32 7.40 1.44 9.91
N LEU A 33 6.61 2.42 10.34
CA LEU A 33 5.81 3.21 9.42
C LEU A 33 6.69 4.00 8.46
N GLY A 34 7.83 4.49 8.94
CA GLY A 34 8.80 5.18 8.08
C GLY A 34 9.32 4.27 6.98
N LYS A 35 9.53 2.99 7.28
CA LYS A 35 9.98 2.02 6.27
C LYS A 35 8.88 1.74 5.24
N ILE A 36 7.64 1.62 5.68
CA ILE A 36 6.50 1.44 4.76
C ILE A 36 6.39 2.66 3.83
N GLU A 37 6.47 3.86 4.40
CA GLU A 37 6.39 5.09 3.61
C GLU A 37 7.54 5.20 2.61
N ALA A 38 8.75 4.83 3.01
CA ALA A 38 9.89 4.81 2.08
C ALA A 38 9.64 3.85 0.92
N CYS A 39 9.06 2.68 1.21
CA CYS A 39 8.70 1.71 0.19
C CYS A 39 7.69 2.29 -0.80
N ILE A 40 6.66 2.98 -0.27
CA ILE A 40 5.65 3.62 -1.10
C ILE A 40 6.26 4.72 -1.97
N LEU A 41 7.21 5.50 -1.42
CA LEU A 41 7.85 6.57 -2.18
C LEU A 41 8.59 6.08 -3.42
N HIS A 42 9.10 4.86 -3.41
CA HIS A 42 9.74 4.28 -4.59
C HIS A 42 8.79 4.21 -5.78
N LEU A 43 7.48 4.17 -5.54
CA LEU A 43 6.49 4.09 -6.61
C LEU A 43 6.40 5.37 -7.42
N GLN A 44 6.89 6.49 -6.91
CA GLN A 44 6.91 7.75 -7.67
C GLN A 44 7.79 7.66 -8.90
N LYS A 45 8.89 6.94 -8.80
CA LYS A 45 9.83 6.75 -9.92
C LYS A 45 9.64 5.42 -10.63
N ASN A 46 9.13 4.42 -9.91
CA ASN A 46 8.99 3.06 -10.41
C ASN A 46 7.58 2.55 -10.10
N PRO A 47 6.55 3.11 -10.76
CA PRO A 47 5.18 2.73 -10.43
C PRO A 47 4.85 1.26 -10.76
N GLU A 48 5.63 0.64 -11.65
CA GLU A 48 5.41 -0.76 -12.03
C GLU A 48 6.16 -1.75 -11.13
N LEU A 49 6.69 -1.28 -10.02
CA LEU A 49 7.44 -2.13 -9.09
C LEU A 49 6.60 -3.29 -8.54
N GLY A 50 5.33 -3.02 -8.20
CA GLY A 50 4.41 -4.06 -7.78
C GLY A 50 3.86 -4.83 -8.97
N ARG A 51 3.41 -6.06 -8.72
CA ARG A 51 2.83 -6.92 -9.76
C ARG A 51 1.35 -6.66 -9.89
N ILE A 52 0.80 -6.87 -11.09
CA ILE A 52 -0.64 -6.90 -11.30
C ILE A 52 -1.23 -8.00 -10.41
N GLY A 53 -2.31 -7.70 -9.71
CA GLY A 53 -2.95 -8.65 -8.83
C GLY A 53 -3.40 -9.90 -9.57
N LYS A 54 -3.30 -11.05 -8.89
CA LYS A 54 -3.58 -12.36 -9.52
C LYS A 54 -5.05 -12.68 -9.68
N TYR A 55 -5.93 -11.95 -8.99
CA TYR A 55 -7.37 -12.21 -9.08
C TYR A 55 -8.01 -11.38 -10.18
N PRO A 56 -8.99 -11.93 -10.91
CA PRO A 56 -9.66 -11.19 -11.99
C PRO A 56 -10.24 -9.84 -11.56
N GLU A 57 -10.75 -9.75 -10.33
CA GLU A 57 -11.29 -8.51 -9.79
C GLU A 57 -10.25 -7.42 -9.74
N LEU A 58 -9.03 -7.76 -9.33
CA LEU A 58 -7.92 -6.80 -9.25
C LEU A 58 -7.39 -6.46 -10.63
N GLN A 59 -7.27 -7.46 -11.50
CA GLN A 59 -6.79 -7.26 -12.87
C GLN A 59 -7.68 -6.27 -13.61
N ARG A 60 -8.99 -6.42 -13.46
CA ARG A 60 -9.97 -5.56 -14.12
C ARG A 60 -9.83 -4.11 -13.69
N LEU A 61 -9.48 -3.88 -12.43
CA LEU A 61 -9.32 -2.54 -11.86
C LEU A 61 -7.89 -2.02 -11.98
N GLY A 62 -6.97 -2.82 -12.50
CA GLY A 62 -5.56 -2.43 -12.62
C GLY A 62 -4.83 -2.36 -11.29
N VAL A 63 -5.30 -3.10 -10.28
CA VAL A 63 -4.69 -3.08 -8.95
C VAL A 63 -3.39 -3.87 -8.95
N ARG A 64 -2.32 -3.21 -8.51
CA ARG A 64 -1.01 -3.80 -8.33
C ARG A 64 -0.76 -4.09 -6.85
N VAL A 65 0.07 -5.08 -6.60
CA VAL A 65 0.39 -5.56 -5.25
C VAL A 65 1.89 -5.48 -5.05
N LEU A 66 2.32 -4.71 -4.05
CA LEU A 66 3.72 -4.60 -3.68
C LEU A 66 3.90 -5.14 -2.26
N PRO A 67 4.56 -6.29 -2.10
CA PRO A 67 4.79 -6.83 -0.76
C PRO A 67 5.81 -5.98 0.02
N PHE A 68 5.55 -5.82 1.30
CA PHE A 68 6.49 -5.26 2.25
C PHE A 68 6.41 -6.10 3.53
N GLU A 69 7.40 -6.96 3.74
CA GLU A 69 7.41 -7.93 4.84
C GLU A 69 6.10 -8.72 4.88
N ASN A 70 5.35 -8.65 5.98
CA ASN A 70 4.09 -9.38 6.11
C ASN A 70 2.89 -8.62 5.57
N TYR A 71 3.11 -7.43 5.00
CA TYR A 71 2.05 -6.56 4.50
C TYR A 71 2.07 -6.50 2.98
N LEU A 72 0.93 -6.13 2.43
CA LEU A 72 0.77 -5.91 0.99
C LEU A 72 0.29 -4.47 0.77
N ILE A 73 0.98 -3.77 -0.11
CA ILE A 73 0.59 -2.43 -0.53
C ILE A 73 -0.17 -2.57 -1.84
N LEU A 74 -1.45 -2.20 -1.84
CA LEU A 74 -2.31 -2.29 -3.02
C LEU A 74 -2.47 -0.90 -3.60
N TYR A 75 -2.24 -0.77 -4.92
CA TYR A 75 -2.28 0.53 -5.57
C TYR A 75 -2.66 0.43 -7.03
N THR A 76 -3.02 1.56 -7.60
CA THR A 76 -3.29 1.68 -9.04
C THR A 76 -2.46 2.82 -9.63
N ILE A 77 -2.25 2.77 -10.94
CA ILE A 77 -1.49 3.79 -11.67
C ILE A 77 -2.45 4.49 -12.63
N SER A 78 -2.40 5.82 -12.65
CA SER A 78 -3.08 6.61 -13.68
C SER A 78 -2.02 7.27 -14.56
N GLU A 79 -1.86 6.77 -15.77
CA GLU A 79 -0.93 7.37 -16.74
C GLU A 79 -1.43 8.77 -17.16
N LYS A 80 -2.74 8.90 -17.31
CA LYS A 80 -3.35 10.18 -17.69
C LYS A 80 -3.04 11.27 -16.68
N ASN A 81 -3.14 10.96 -15.39
CA ASN A 81 -2.93 11.93 -14.33
C ASN A 81 -1.52 11.90 -13.75
N GLN A 82 -0.68 11.01 -14.25
CA GLN A 82 0.68 10.78 -13.72
C GLN A 82 0.65 10.64 -12.21
N SER A 83 -0.23 9.75 -11.72
CA SER A 83 -0.43 9.53 -10.30
C SER A 83 -0.46 8.04 -9.94
N VAL A 84 -0.12 7.76 -8.70
CA VAL A 84 -0.22 6.44 -8.09
C VAL A 84 -1.14 6.58 -6.89
N SER A 85 -2.25 5.84 -6.90
CA SER A 85 -3.21 5.86 -5.81
C SER A 85 -2.97 4.67 -4.91
N ILE A 86 -2.57 4.94 -3.67
CA ILE A 86 -2.35 3.91 -2.66
C ILE A 86 -3.71 3.60 -2.04
N LEU A 87 -4.21 2.38 -2.26
CA LEU A 87 -5.56 2.00 -1.88
C LEU A 87 -5.64 1.37 -0.50
N ARG A 88 -4.74 0.44 -0.22
CA ARG A 88 -4.73 -0.30 1.05
C ARG A 88 -3.32 -0.72 1.39
N VAL A 89 -3.05 -0.84 2.70
CA VAL A 89 -1.90 -1.56 3.23
C VAL A 89 -2.45 -2.58 4.21
N ILE A 90 -2.41 -3.85 3.84
CA ILE A 90 -3.08 -4.91 4.58
C ILE A 90 -2.11 -6.06 4.89
N HIS A 91 -2.40 -6.80 5.94
CA HIS A 91 -1.63 -8.02 6.25
C HIS A 91 -1.85 -9.05 5.14
N GLY A 92 -0.79 -9.75 4.75
CA GLY A 92 -0.86 -10.71 3.65
C GLY A 92 -1.77 -11.90 3.87
N SER A 93 -2.19 -12.15 5.12
CA SER A 93 -3.13 -13.23 5.43
C SER A 93 -4.59 -12.88 5.12
N ILE A 94 -4.90 -11.61 4.85
CA ILE A 94 -6.26 -11.17 4.56
C ILE A 94 -6.65 -11.59 3.14
N ASN A 95 -7.89 -12.07 2.99
CA ASN A 95 -8.43 -12.37 1.68
C ASN A 95 -8.81 -11.06 0.98
N TYR A 96 -7.81 -10.41 0.38
CA TYR A 96 -7.96 -9.04 -0.12
C TYR A 96 -8.78 -8.92 -1.40
N LYS A 97 -9.07 -10.01 -2.09
CA LYS A 97 -9.96 -9.92 -3.27
C LYS A 97 -11.36 -9.44 -2.88
N ARG A 98 -11.75 -9.64 -1.62
CA ARG A 98 -13.05 -9.16 -1.11
C ARG A 98 -13.13 -7.65 -0.97
N LEU A 99 -11.99 -6.96 -1.02
CA LEU A 99 -11.94 -5.50 -0.90
C LEU A 99 -12.35 -4.81 -2.21
N PHE A 100 -12.45 -5.58 -3.27
CA PHE A 100 -12.76 -5.10 -4.62
C PHE A 100 -13.89 -5.94 -5.28
#